data_284e54f65f57ed54157e66c20758b8f8
#
_entry.id   284e54f65f57ed54157e66c20758b8f8
#
_cell.length_a   1.000
_cell.length_b   1.000
_cell.length_c   1.000
_cell.angle_alpha   90.00
_cell.angle_beta   90.00
_cell.angle_gamma   90.00
#
_symmetry.space_group_name_H-M   'P 1'
#
loop_
_entity.id
_entity.type
_entity.pdbx_description
1 polymer ?
#
loop_
_entity_poly.entity_id
_entity_poly.type
_entity_poly.pdbx_seq_one_letter_code
_entity_poly.pdbx_strand_id
1 'polypeptide(L)'
;MKNLFSKVSILFSWVVLLMLAVILCPHGALANVKPAAGGMLFVGIGGMIVNASTLNNIFVNLKTTFNRCFDATPTTWNKIAMLVPSGTKTNDYKWLANFPRMKKWFGEKAVKALAAFNYTVTNDDFEATVEVDRNDIDDDELGIYAPQAEMAGYSAKQLPDEIVYDLANGVFTKTCFDGQYMVDVDHPVTDANGVVQSVSNKGTAKLVCTTQAGAIASLGASRTAMKKFTDDEGRPLNIKPNLLLVPPALEDIANVLMNNDRLDDGKANPYKGTMEVLCDARLTSDTAWFLLDTSKPIKPFIYQERKKPVFVQQIDPQAEDVFMRKKFKFGAEARAAGGYGFWQLIYGSDGSV
;
A
#
# COMPACT_ATOMS: atom_id res chain seq x y z
N MET A 1 -5.03 -37.53 -35.27
CA MET A 1 -3.57 -37.41 -35.40
C MET A 1 -3.05 -36.33 -36.36
N LYS A 2 -3.89 -35.53 -37.05
CA LYS A 2 -3.41 -34.49 -38.00
C LYS A 2 -3.23 -33.09 -37.40
N ASN A 3 -3.69 -32.83 -36.15
CA ASN A 3 -3.62 -31.49 -35.56
C ASN A 3 -2.44 -31.28 -34.57
N LEU A 4 -1.63 -32.31 -34.30
CA LEU A 4 -0.47 -32.18 -33.41
C LEU A 4 0.82 -31.78 -34.15
N PHE A 5 0.96 -32.14 -35.42
CA PHE A 5 2.12 -31.78 -36.23
C PHE A 5 2.17 -30.34 -36.70
N SER A 6 1.03 -29.65 -36.78
CA SER A 6 0.95 -28.23 -37.19
C SER A 6 1.47 -27.27 -36.10
N LYS A 7 1.23 -27.60 -34.82
CA LYS A 7 1.66 -26.71 -33.70
C LYS A 7 3.15 -26.82 -33.38
N VAL A 8 3.75 -27.97 -33.62
CA VAL A 8 5.20 -28.19 -33.40
C VAL A 8 6.02 -27.48 -34.47
N SER A 9 5.54 -27.44 -35.72
CA SER A 9 6.22 -26.77 -36.84
C SER A 9 6.26 -25.24 -36.67
N ILE A 10 5.23 -24.64 -36.07
CA ILE A 10 5.17 -23.18 -35.83
C ILE A 10 6.12 -22.77 -34.71
N LEU A 11 6.23 -23.56 -33.62
CA LEU A 11 7.19 -23.28 -32.54
C LEU A 11 8.63 -23.36 -32.98
N PHE A 12 8.97 -24.33 -33.86
CA PHE A 12 10.35 -24.49 -34.39
C PHE A 12 10.72 -23.33 -35.31
N SER A 13 9.75 -22.76 -36.07
CA SER A 13 9.99 -21.62 -36.96
C SER A 13 10.31 -20.34 -36.18
N TRP A 14 9.69 -20.11 -35.03
CA TRP A 14 9.94 -18.92 -34.20
C TRP A 14 11.27 -18.98 -33.45
N VAL A 15 11.71 -20.15 -33.02
CA VAL A 15 13.00 -20.33 -32.35
C VAL A 15 14.16 -20.14 -33.33
N VAL A 16 14.02 -20.60 -34.58
CA VAL A 16 15.04 -20.40 -35.63
C VAL A 16 15.09 -18.93 -36.06
N LEU A 17 13.97 -18.21 -36.11
CA LEU A 17 13.96 -16.76 -36.41
C LEU A 17 14.62 -15.93 -35.30
N LEU A 18 14.44 -16.32 -34.02
CA LEU A 18 15.10 -15.64 -32.90
C LEU A 18 16.60 -15.87 -32.85
N MET A 19 17.07 -17.06 -33.26
CA MET A 19 18.51 -17.35 -33.35
C MET A 19 19.19 -16.65 -34.53
N LEU A 20 18.47 -16.41 -35.64
CA LEU A 20 19.02 -15.66 -36.78
C LEU A 20 19.08 -14.15 -36.53
N ALA A 21 18.25 -13.60 -35.66
CA ALA A 21 18.26 -12.17 -35.30
C ALA A 21 19.49 -11.79 -34.44
N VAL A 22 20.10 -12.74 -33.74
CA VAL A 22 21.32 -12.51 -32.92
C VAL A 22 22.60 -12.51 -33.76
N ILE A 23 22.58 -13.08 -35.01
CA ILE A 23 23.76 -13.22 -35.88
C ILE A 23 23.91 -12.04 -36.85
N LEU A 24 22.92 -11.16 -36.98
CA LEU A 24 22.89 -10.04 -37.93
C LEU A 24 23.04 -8.63 -37.28
N CYS A 25 23.71 -8.53 -36.12
CA CYS A 25 24.23 -7.24 -35.68
C CYS A 25 25.55 -6.94 -36.43
N PRO A 26 25.61 -5.89 -37.25
CA PRO A 26 26.89 -5.52 -37.90
C PRO A 26 27.83 -5.00 -36.81
N HIS A 27 28.94 -5.66 -36.63
CA HIS A 27 30.08 -5.15 -35.87
C HIS A 27 30.51 -3.82 -36.51
N GLY A 28 30.36 -2.76 -35.77
CA GLY A 28 30.77 -1.41 -36.18
C GLY A 28 32.25 -1.40 -36.56
N ALA A 29 32.48 -0.74 -37.65
CA ALA A 29 33.79 -0.57 -38.29
C ALA A 29 34.83 -0.04 -37.30
N LEU A 30 35.88 -0.83 -37.08
CA LEU A 30 37.13 -0.33 -36.50
C LEU A 30 37.78 0.62 -37.52
N ALA A 31 37.69 1.92 -37.26
CA ALA A 31 38.44 2.89 -38.00
C ALA A 31 39.94 2.68 -37.72
N ASN A 32 40.69 2.42 -38.81
CA ASN A 32 42.16 2.36 -38.83
C ASN A 32 42.75 3.71 -38.38
N VAL A 33 43.20 3.80 -37.17
CA VAL A 33 44.06 4.90 -36.70
C VAL A 33 45.53 4.42 -36.87
N LYS A 34 46.26 5.04 -37.78
CA LYS A 34 47.70 4.84 -37.92
C LYS A 34 48.42 5.28 -36.64
N PRO A 35 49.40 4.51 -36.10
CA PRO A 35 50.18 4.97 -34.95
C PRO A 35 51.14 6.07 -35.40
N ALA A 36 51.02 7.26 -34.86
CA ALA A 36 52.09 8.26 -34.87
C ALA A 36 53.14 7.89 -33.82
N ALA A 37 54.40 7.99 -34.26
CA ALA A 37 55.56 7.59 -33.46
C ALA A 37 55.75 8.46 -32.20
N GLY A 38 56.10 7.81 -31.10
CA GLY A 38 56.86 8.45 -30.01
C GLY A 38 56.05 9.24 -28.98
N GLY A 39 55.22 8.58 -28.20
CA GLY A 39 54.71 9.12 -26.95
C GLY A 39 54.45 7.94 -26.01
N MET A 40 55.16 7.92 -24.91
CA MET A 40 54.89 7.01 -23.81
C MET A 40 53.45 7.24 -23.39
N LEU A 41 52.55 6.28 -23.70
CA LEU A 41 51.17 6.30 -23.22
C LEU A 41 51.23 5.98 -21.73
N PHE A 42 51.27 7.01 -20.90
CA PHE A 42 50.82 6.90 -19.53
C PHE A 42 49.32 6.56 -19.61
N VAL A 43 48.99 5.29 -19.51
CA VAL A 43 47.65 4.90 -19.07
C VAL A 43 47.54 5.43 -17.64
N GLY A 44 47.10 6.65 -17.51
CA GLY A 44 46.68 7.20 -16.23
C GLY A 44 45.59 6.27 -15.74
N ILE A 45 45.84 5.65 -14.59
CA ILE A 45 44.76 5.05 -13.77
C ILE A 45 43.93 6.27 -13.37
N GLY A 46 42.99 6.63 -14.24
CA GLY A 46 42.14 7.79 -14.01
C GLY A 46 41.00 7.40 -13.09
N GLY A 47 41.24 7.51 -11.78
CA GLY A 47 40.14 7.60 -10.83
C GLY A 47 39.21 8.77 -11.23
N MET A 48 37.95 8.68 -10.93
CA MET A 48 36.96 9.72 -11.24
C MET A 48 37.28 10.96 -10.38
N ILE A 49 37.46 12.12 -11.02
CA ILE A 49 37.70 13.36 -10.28
C ILE A 49 36.43 13.76 -9.53
N VAL A 50 36.49 13.72 -8.20
CA VAL A 50 35.39 14.15 -7.33
C VAL A 50 35.31 15.66 -7.34
N ASN A 51 34.43 16.18 -8.19
CA ASN A 51 34.05 17.58 -8.23
C ASN A 51 32.54 17.74 -8.19
N ALA A 52 32.04 18.96 -7.98
CA ALA A 52 30.61 19.23 -7.86
C ALA A 52 29.79 18.78 -9.09
N SER A 53 30.35 18.87 -10.30
CA SER A 53 29.67 18.46 -11.54
C SER A 53 29.56 16.91 -11.61
N THR A 54 30.64 16.20 -11.30
CA THR A 54 30.68 14.73 -11.32
C THR A 54 29.72 14.16 -10.25
N LEU A 55 29.79 14.71 -9.01
CA LEU A 55 28.87 14.34 -7.94
C LEU A 55 27.42 14.58 -8.34
N ASN A 56 27.11 15.73 -8.90
CA ASN A 56 25.74 16.00 -9.34
C ASN A 56 25.23 14.99 -10.38
N ASN A 57 26.07 14.61 -11.36
CA ASN A 57 25.71 13.61 -12.36
C ASN A 57 25.44 12.22 -11.75
N ILE A 58 26.29 11.79 -10.80
CA ILE A 58 26.12 10.53 -10.07
C ILE A 58 24.78 10.50 -9.34
N PHE A 59 24.51 11.53 -8.55
CA PHE A 59 23.29 11.58 -7.75
C PHE A 59 22.03 11.80 -8.59
N VAL A 60 22.12 12.45 -9.76
CA VAL A 60 21.03 12.49 -10.75
C VAL A 60 20.72 11.08 -11.27
N ASN A 61 21.73 10.26 -11.53
CA ASN A 61 21.53 8.87 -11.93
C ASN A 61 20.90 8.02 -10.82
N LEU A 62 21.38 8.16 -9.57
CA LEU A 62 20.79 7.48 -8.41
C LEU A 62 19.33 7.91 -8.19
N LYS A 63 19.03 9.21 -8.30
CA LYS A 63 17.66 9.73 -8.24
C LYS A 63 16.78 9.17 -9.35
N THR A 64 17.30 9.05 -10.57
CA THR A 64 16.55 8.46 -11.70
C THR A 64 16.24 6.99 -11.43
N THR A 65 17.20 6.25 -10.90
CA THR A 65 17.04 4.84 -10.50
C THR A 65 16.03 4.69 -9.37
N PHE A 66 16.11 5.52 -8.34
CA PHE A 66 15.12 5.60 -7.26
C PHE A 66 13.71 5.85 -7.80
N ASN A 67 13.52 6.89 -8.62
CA ASN A 67 12.21 7.25 -9.17
C ASN A 67 11.63 6.13 -10.05
N ARG A 68 12.47 5.48 -10.87
CA ARG A 68 12.04 4.35 -11.70
C ARG A 68 11.50 3.21 -10.85
N CYS A 69 12.18 2.84 -9.77
CA CYS A 69 11.73 1.78 -8.88
C CYS A 69 10.49 2.23 -8.09
N PHE A 70 10.48 3.46 -7.58
CA PHE A 70 9.34 4.04 -6.88
C PHE A 70 8.06 3.98 -7.72
N ASP A 71 8.13 4.43 -8.99
CA ASP A 71 6.95 4.46 -9.87
C ASP A 71 6.48 3.05 -10.30
N ALA A 72 7.42 2.10 -10.45
CA ALA A 72 7.11 0.73 -10.87
C ALA A 72 6.55 -0.14 -9.72
N THR A 73 6.77 0.23 -8.46
CA THR A 73 6.36 -0.59 -7.30
C THR A 73 4.85 -0.54 -7.10
N PRO A 74 4.14 -1.68 -7.11
CA PRO A 74 2.71 -1.73 -6.85
C PRO A 74 2.42 -1.52 -5.37
N THR A 75 1.25 -0.95 -5.06
CA THR A 75 0.75 -0.72 -3.70
C THR A 75 -0.73 -1.08 -3.60
N THR A 76 -1.18 -1.48 -2.43
CA THR A 76 -2.55 -1.95 -2.18
C THR A 76 -3.33 -1.10 -1.19
N TRP A 77 -2.67 -0.22 -0.43
CA TRP A 77 -3.30 0.63 0.59
C TRP A 77 -4.49 1.43 0.08
N ASN A 78 -4.42 1.89 -1.17
CA ASN A 78 -5.47 2.70 -1.79
C ASN A 78 -6.78 1.94 -2.01
N LYS A 79 -6.79 0.60 -1.94
CA LYS A 79 -8.01 -0.21 -1.95
C LYS A 79 -8.80 -0.04 -0.66
N ILE A 80 -8.12 0.06 0.49
CA ILE A 80 -8.73 0.07 1.82
C ILE A 80 -8.69 1.41 2.53
N ALA A 81 -7.78 2.31 2.15
CA ALA A 81 -7.63 3.63 2.74
C ALA A 81 -7.93 4.76 1.75
N MET A 82 -8.33 5.91 2.28
CA MET A 82 -8.45 7.15 1.52
C MET A 82 -7.24 8.05 1.79
N LEU A 83 -6.80 8.76 0.76
CA LEU A 83 -5.76 9.78 0.88
C LEU A 83 -6.36 11.09 1.39
N VAL A 84 -5.78 11.62 2.46
CA VAL A 84 -6.11 12.95 2.99
C VAL A 84 -4.85 13.81 3.01
N PRO A 85 -4.79 14.88 2.21
CA PRO A 85 -3.65 15.78 2.26
C PRO A 85 -3.64 16.58 3.57
N SER A 86 -2.45 16.75 4.16
CA SER A 86 -2.23 17.50 5.40
C SER A 86 -1.44 18.77 5.14
N GLY A 87 -1.91 19.89 5.69
CA GLY A 87 -1.20 21.18 5.64
C GLY A 87 -0.44 21.52 6.93
N THR A 88 -0.70 20.79 8.04
CA THR A 88 -0.24 21.11 9.39
C THR A 88 0.47 19.92 10.04
N LYS A 89 1.02 20.10 11.23
CA LYS A 89 1.62 19.01 12.01
C LYS A 89 0.56 17.96 12.40
N THR A 90 -0.64 18.43 12.75
CA THR A 90 -1.78 17.61 13.18
C THR A 90 -3.02 17.98 12.39
N ASN A 91 -3.86 17.02 12.07
CA ASN A 91 -5.17 17.24 11.48
C ASN A 91 -6.28 16.74 12.42
N ASP A 92 -7.33 17.56 12.58
CA ASP A 92 -8.53 17.20 13.35
C ASP A 92 -9.62 16.69 12.40
N TYR A 93 -10.12 15.50 12.67
CA TYR A 93 -11.14 14.83 11.87
C TYR A 93 -12.55 14.96 12.48
N LYS A 94 -12.94 16.19 12.86
CA LYS A 94 -14.25 16.50 13.48
C LYS A 94 -15.46 16.08 12.63
N TRP A 95 -15.27 15.96 11.32
CA TRP A 95 -16.31 15.57 10.38
C TRP A 95 -16.69 14.07 10.45
N LEU A 96 -15.88 13.22 11.07
CA LEU A 96 -16.20 11.80 11.31
C LEU A 96 -17.38 11.60 12.27
N ALA A 97 -17.71 12.60 13.08
CA ALA A 97 -18.81 12.49 14.01
C ALA A 97 -20.22 12.60 13.38
N ASN A 98 -20.32 12.94 12.10
CA ASN A 98 -21.61 13.23 11.47
C ASN A 98 -21.74 12.64 10.07
N PHE A 99 -22.85 11.94 9.83
CA PHE A 99 -23.30 11.57 8.48
C PHE A 99 -24.25 12.65 7.95
N PRO A 100 -23.81 13.56 7.04
CA PRO A 100 -24.69 14.57 6.49
C PRO A 100 -25.82 13.93 5.68
N ARG A 101 -27.06 14.34 5.94
CA ARG A 101 -28.25 13.79 5.31
C ARG A 101 -29.02 14.86 4.56
N MET A 102 -29.49 14.53 3.35
CA MET A 102 -30.52 15.30 2.65
C MET A 102 -31.89 15.02 3.30
N LYS A 103 -32.48 16.05 3.90
CA LYS A 103 -33.84 16.02 4.47
C LYS A 103 -34.77 16.87 3.62
N LYS A 104 -36.06 16.51 3.62
CA LYS A 104 -37.07 17.38 3.02
C LYS A 104 -37.09 18.69 3.80
N TRP A 105 -36.94 19.79 3.11
CA TRP A 105 -36.84 21.11 3.74
C TRP A 105 -38.22 21.67 3.98
N PHE A 106 -38.52 21.91 5.25
CA PHE A 106 -39.69 22.63 5.74
C PHE A 106 -39.25 23.64 6.79
N GLY A 107 -39.51 24.93 6.59
CA GLY A 107 -39.13 25.97 7.51
C GLY A 107 -37.66 26.32 7.53
N GLU A 108 -37.05 26.45 8.70
CA GLU A 108 -35.61 26.72 8.83
C GLU A 108 -34.75 25.50 8.56
N LYS A 109 -33.52 25.73 8.01
CA LYS A 109 -32.55 24.64 7.79
C LYS A 109 -32.06 24.11 9.14
N ALA A 110 -32.24 22.81 9.37
CA ALA A 110 -31.63 22.14 10.51
C ALA A 110 -30.11 22.04 10.31
N VAL A 111 -29.36 22.86 11.05
CA VAL A 111 -27.89 22.80 11.05
C VAL A 111 -27.45 21.83 12.12
N LYS A 112 -26.81 20.74 11.73
CA LYS A 112 -26.17 19.81 12.67
C LYS A 112 -24.80 20.39 13.06
N ALA A 113 -24.64 20.72 14.34
CA ALA A 113 -23.32 21.12 14.86
C ALA A 113 -22.35 19.93 14.74
N LEU A 114 -21.11 20.20 14.35
CA LEU A 114 -20.05 19.18 14.42
C LEU A 114 -19.89 18.78 15.90
N ALA A 115 -20.04 17.49 16.17
CA ALA A 115 -19.89 16.98 17.53
C ALA A 115 -18.46 17.24 18.07
N ALA A 116 -18.37 17.33 19.40
CA ALA A 116 -17.11 17.68 20.08
C ALA A 116 -16.09 16.52 20.14
N PHE A 117 -16.18 15.54 19.26
CA PHE A 117 -15.18 14.47 19.20
C PHE A 117 -13.89 15.01 18.57
N ASN A 118 -12.82 15.00 19.35
CA ASN A 118 -11.48 15.39 18.90
C ASN A 118 -10.72 14.13 18.47
N TYR A 119 -10.90 13.71 17.21
CA TYR A 119 -10.03 12.70 16.64
C TYR A 119 -8.93 13.40 15.86
N THR A 120 -7.72 13.39 16.43
CA THR A 120 -6.56 14.10 15.92
C THR A 120 -5.50 13.11 15.47
N VAL A 121 -4.98 13.29 14.27
CA VAL A 121 -3.87 12.48 13.72
C VAL A 121 -2.66 13.38 13.54
N THR A 122 -1.55 13.00 14.16
CA THR A 122 -0.26 13.71 14.09
C THR A 122 0.63 13.05 13.04
N ASN A 123 1.25 13.87 12.17
CA ASN A 123 2.19 13.36 11.18
C ASN A 123 3.53 13.00 11.80
N ASP A 124 4.04 11.83 11.45
CA ASP A 124 5.38 11.36 11.77
C ASP A 124 6.34 11.61 10.59
N ASP A 125 7.62 11.72 10.90
CA ASP A 125 8.69 11.87 9.93
C ASP A 125 9.31 10.49 9.65
N PHE A 126 9.46 10.14 8.36
CA PHE A 126 10.05 8.90 7.88
C PHE A 126 11.27 9.19 7.03
N GLU A 127 12.29 8.36 7.16
CA GLU A 127 13.53 8.49 6.40
C GLU A 127 14.11 7.13 6.05
N ALA A 128 14.84 7.07 4.94
CA ALA A 128 15.67 5.95 4.54
C ALA A 128 16.95 6.51 3.93
N THR A 129 18.06 6.47 4.68
CA THR A 129 19.31 7.10 4.29
C THR A 129 20.37 6.06 3.94
N VAL A 130 21.08 6.28 2.83
CA VAL A 130 22.23 5.50 2.36
C VAL A 130 23.45 6.39 2.33
N GLU A 131 24.57 5.89 2.88
CA GLU A 131 25.87 6.55 2.82
C GLU A 131 26.71 6.05 1.65
N VAL A 132 27.37 6.96 0.96
CA VAL A 132 28.30 6.69 -0.16
C VAL A 132 29.70 7.13 0.27
N ASP A 133 30.67 6.20 0.22
CA ASP A 133 32.04 6.54 0.53
C ASP A 133 32.65 7.38 -0.61
N ARG A 134 33.41 8.40 -0.24
CA ARG A 134 34.14 9.23 -1.19
C ARG A 134 35.15 8.43 -2.01
N ASN A 135 35.83 7.46 -1.37
CA ASN A 135 36.82 6.64 -2.04
C ASN A 135 36.19 5.76 -3.12
N ASP A 136 34.97 5.23 -2.88
CA ASP A 136 34.23 4.43 -3.86
C ASP A 136 33.87 5.26 -5.12
N ILE A 137 33.68 6.58 -4.93
CA ILE A 137 33.48 7.51 -6.04
C ILE A 137 34.81 7.76 -6.77
N ASP A 138 35.91 7.96 -6.02
CA ASP A 138 37.24 8.16 -6.60
C ASP A 138 37.70 6.92 -7.39
N ASP A 139 37.32 5.71 -6.92
CA ASP A 139 37.67 4.42 -7.54
C ASP A 139 36.63 3.92 -8.57
N ASP A 140 35.61 4.70 -8.88
CA ASP A 140 34.51 4.40 -9.81
C ASP A 140 33.71 3.14 -9.45
N GLU A 141 33.61 2.79 -8.17
CA GLU A 141 32.85 1.64 -7.63
C GLU A 141 31.36 1.96 -7.41
N LEU A 142 30.80 2.83 -8.24
CA LEU A 142 29.43 3.34 -8.07
C LEU A 142 28.33 2.31 -8.34
N GLY A 143 28.67 1.22 -9.03
CA GLY A 143 27.73 0.15 -9.34
C GLY A 143 27.09 -0.51 -8.13
N ILE A 144 27.75 -0.48 -6.96
CA ILE A 144 27.25 -1.04 -5.71
C ILE A 144 26.10 -0.24 -5.10
N TYR A 145 25.97 1.05 -5.42
CA TYR A 145 24.94 1.94 -4.87
C TYR A 145 23.64 2.00 -5.67
N ALA A 146 23.66 1.57 -6.94
CA ALA A 146 22.44 1.54 -7.75
C ALA A 146 21.35 0.61 -7.17
N PRO A 147 21.64 -0.63 -6.72
CA PRO A 147 20.67 -1.47 -6.05
C PRO A 147 20.14 -0.86 -4.74
N GLN A 148 20.97 -0.12 -4.00
CA GLN A 148 20.54 0.54 -2.76
C GLN A 148 19.56 1.70 -3.06
N ALA A 149 19.78 2.46 -4.15
CA ALA A 149 18.84 3.48 -4.60
C ALA A 149 17.52 2.85 -5.08
N GLU A 150 17.55 1.68 -5.73
CA GLU A 150 16.34 0.92 -6.08
C GLU A 150 15.57 0.49 -4.83
N MET A 151 16.26 -0.08 -3.85
CA MET A 151 15.64 -0.51 -2.57
C MET A 151 15.07 0.66 -1.78
N ALA A 152 15.75 1.81 -1.76
CA ALA A 152 15.22 3.03 -1.15
C ALA A 152 13.94 3.51 -1.87
N GLY A 153 13.90 3.45 -3.20
CA GLY A 153 12.72 3.77 -3.99
C GLY A 153 11.55 2.81 -3.72
N TYR A 154 11.85 1.52 -3.66
CA TYR A 154 10.89 0.48 -3.31
C TYR A 154 10.28 0.69 -1.91
N SER A 155 11.13 0.85 -0.89
CA SER A 155 10.70 1.09 0.50
C SER A 155 9.89 2.37 0.63
N ALA A 156 10.35 3.47 0.02
CA ALA A 156 9.63 4.74 0.03
C ALA A 156 8.21 4.63 -0.57
N LYS A 157 8.03 3.80 -1.61
CA LYS A 157 6.72 3.55 -2.21
C LYS A 157 5.82 2.69 -1.33
N GLN A 158 6.40 1.78 -0.55
CA GLN A 158 5.65 0.88 0.33
C GLN A 158 5.25 1.52 1.66
N LEU A 159 5.83 2.66 2.03
CA LEU A 159 5.52 3.36 3.28
C LEU A 159 3.99 3.55 3.52
N PRO A 160 3.17 3.95 2.55
CA PRO A 160 1.72 4.03 2.77
C PRO A 160 1.07 2.68 3.08
N ASP A 161 1.55 1.58 2.45
CA ASP A 161 1.06 0.24 2.76
C ASP A 161 1.40 -0.13 4.20
N GLU A 162 2.65 0.09 4.63
CA GLU A 162 3.10 -0.19 6.01
C GLU A 162 2.25 0.55 7.04
N ILE A 163 2.02 1.84 6.85
CA ILE A 163 1.19 2.66 7.74
C ILE A 163 -0.25 2.14 7.81
N VAL A 164 -0.86 1.83 6.66
CA VAL A 164 -2.28 1.44 6.60
C VAL A 164 -2.48 0.02 7.13
N TYR A 165 -1.57 -0.92 6.85
CA TYR A 165 -1.66 -2.28 7.40
C TYR A 165 -1.31 -2.35 8.89
N ASP A 166 -0.46 -1.44 9.41
CA ASP A 166 -0.28 -1.29 10.87
C ASP A 166 -1.58 -0.85 11.56
N LEU A 167 -2.35 0.05 10.92
CA LEU A 167 -3.69 0.38 11.41
C LEU A 167 -4.62 -0.84 11.39
N ALA A 168 -4.58 -1.64 10.31
CA ALA A 168 -5.40 -2.85 10.21
C ALA A 168 -5.07 -3.89 11.28
N ASN A 169 -3.80 -4.02 11.65
CA ASN A 169 -3.36 -4.85 12.79
C ASN A 169 -3.84 -4.28 14.14
N GLY A 170 -3.95 -2.97 14.25
CA GLY A 170 -4.34 -2.28 15.50
C GLY A 170 -5.85 -2.11 15.71
N VAL A 171 -6.73 -2.59 14.81
CA VAL A 171 -8.17 -2.30 14.87
C VAL A 171 -8.88 -2.77 16.15
N PHE A 172 -8.35 -3.81 16.81
CA PHE A 172 -8.90 -4.34 18.06
C PHE A 172 -8.35 -3.66 19.32
N THR A 173 -7.38 -2.73 19.18
CA THR A 173 -6.64 -2.16 20.31
C THR A 173 -6.46 -0.64 20.21
N LYS A 174 -6.55 -0.05 19.03
CA LYS A 174 -6.41 1.40 18.82
C LYS A 174 -7.79 2.03 18.69
N THR A 175 -8.00 3.14 19.39
CA THR A 175 -9.28 3.84 19.43
C THR A 175 -9.56 4.64 18.16
N CYS A 176 -10.84 4.70 17.76
CA CYS A 176 -11.33 5.53 16.68
C CYS A 176 -12.00 6.83 17.19
N PHE A 177 -12.74 7.52 16.34
CA PHE A 177 -13.28 8.84 16.60
C PHE A 177 -14.36 8.91 17.72
N ASP A 178 -15.02 7.78 18.04
CA ASP A 178 -16.05 7.69 19.10
C ASP A 178 -15.48 7.27 20.47
N GLY A 179 -14.17 7.05 20.55
CA GLY A 179 -13.46 6.66 21.77
C GLY A 179 -13.40 5.15 22.01
N GLN A 180 -14.12 4.34 21.22
CA GLN A 180 -14.03 2.89 21.23
C GLN A 180 -12.93 2.40 20.26
N TYR A 181 -12.57 1.11 20.33
CA TYR A 181 -11.66 0.53 19.33
C TYR A 181 -12.32 0.54 17.95
N MET A 182 -11.51 0.55 16.88
CA MET A 182 -12.04 0.56 15.51
C MET A 182 -12.93 -0.64 15.20
N VAL A 183 -12.63 -1.79 15.81
CA VAL A 183 -13.46 -2.99 15.79
C VAL A 183 -13.76 -3.38 17.24
N ASP A 184 -15.00 -3.15 17.65
CA ASP A 184 -15.42 -3.32 19.03
C ASP A 184 -16.87 -3.84 19.12
N VAL A 185 -17.30 -4.12 20.36
CA VAL A 185 -18.63 -4.67 20.65
C VAL A 185 -19.63 -3.59 21.08
N ASP A 186 -19.19 -2.35 21.35
CA ASP A 186 -19.98 -1.35 22.07
C ASP A 186 -19.89 0.07 21.49
N HIS A 187 -19.85 0.21 20.17
CA HIS A 187 -19.93 1.51 19.53
C HIS A 187 -21.24 2.22 19.88
N PRO A 188 -21.19 3.48 20.38
CA PRO A 188 -22.38 4.23 20.73
C PRO A 188 -23.08 4.76 19.47
N VAL A 189 -24.32 4.31 19.22
CA VAL A 189 -25.16 4.78 18.11
C VAL A 189 -26.48 5.28 18.67
N THR A 190 -26.86 6.50 18.36
CA THR A 190 -28.15 7.05 18.76
C THR A 190 -29.24 6.53 17.82
N ASP A 191 -30.31 5.98 18.35
CA ASP A 191 -31.45 5.52 17.56
C ASP A 191 -32.41 6.67 17.17
N ALA A 192 -33.47 6.36 16.44
CA ALA A 192 -34.47 7.35 16.00
C ALA A 192 -35.24 8.03 17.15
N ASN A 193 -35.19 7.44 18.36
CA ASN A 193 -35.85 7.97 19.56
C ASN A 193 -34.90 8.81 20.45
N GLY A 194 -33.64 8.96 20.02
CA GLY A 194 -32.61 9.66 20.78
C GLY A 194 -31.95 8.83 21.88
N VAL A 195 -32.17 7.50 21.88
CA VAL A 195 -31.56 6.58 22.86
C VAL A 195 -30.25 6.03 22.28
N VAL A 196 -29.19 6.09 23.09
CA VAL A 196 -27.89 5.50 22.70
C VAL A 196 -27.95 4.00 22.84
N GLN A 197 -27.69 3.32 21.72
CA GLN A 197 -27.59 1.86 21.62
C GLN A 197 -26.12 1.46 21.46
N SER A 198 -25.74 0.29 22.01
CA SER A 198 -24.44 -0.33 21.76
C SER A 198 -24.52 -1.17 20.48
N VAL A 199 -23.64 -0.91 19.52
CA VAL A 199 -23.58 -1.63 18.24
C VAL A 199 -22.21 -2.26 18.08
N SER A 200 -22.19 -3.57 17.74
CA SER A 200 -20.97 -4.32 17.53
C SER A 200 -20.63 -4.45 16.05
N ASN A 201 -19.37 -4.16 15.69
CA ASN A 201 -18.77 -4.54 14.39
C ASN A 201 -17.69 -5.62 14.56
N LYS A 202 -17.64 -6.29 15.73
CA LYS A 202 -16.70 -7.34 16.08
C LYS A 202 -17.34 -8.71 16.05
N GLY A 203 -16.65 -9.69 15.46
CA GLY A 203 -16.95 -11.10 15.51
C GLY A 203 -15.80 -11.90 16.08
N THR A 204 -16.08 -13.16 16.40
CA THR A 204 -15.09 -14.16 16.86
C THR A 204 -15.03 -15.39 15.96
N ALA A 205 -15.95 -15.51 15.00
CA ALA A 205 -16.05 -16.69 14.15
C ALA A 205 -14.85 -16.83 13.21
N LYS A 206 -14.30 -18.06 13.12
CA LYS A 206 -13.32 -18.41 12.08
C LYS A 206 -13.94 -18.33 10.70
N LEU A 207 -13.15 -17.98 9.71
CA LEU A 207 -13.58 -18.04 8.32
C LEU A 207 -13.67 -19.52 7.88
N VAL A 208 -14.85 -19.96 7.42
CA VAL A 208 -15.11 -21.36 7.07
C VAL A 208 -15.54 -21.46 5.61
N CYS A 209 -14.92 -22.38 4.86
CA CYS A 209 -15.27 -22.69 3.46
C CYS A 209 -15.70 -24.15 3.24
N THR A 210 -15.57 -25.02 4.26
CA THR A 210 -15.82 -26.47 4.13
C THR A 210 -17.30 -26.83 4.01
N THR A 211 -18.19 -26.07 4.64
CA THR A 211 -19.64 -26.31 4.57
C THR A 211 -20.40 -25.00 4.31
N GLN A 212 -21.53 -25.11 3.59
CA GLN A 212 -22.42 -23.97 3.36
C GLN A 212 -22.94 -23.38 4.67
N ALA A 213 -23.31 -24.24 5.64
CA ALA A 213 -23.76 -23.78 6.95
C ALA A 213 -22.67 -23.01 7.71
N GLY A 214 -21.42 -23.50 7.68
CA GLY A 214 -20.28 -22.81 8.29
C GLY A 214 -19.97 -21.48 7.61
N ALA A 215 -20.00 -21.42 6.28
CA ALA A 215 -19.82 -20.17 5.54
C ALA A 215 -20.93 -19.16 5.86
N ILE A 216 -22.17 -19.60 6.03
CA ILE A 216 -23.28 -18.73 6.43
C ILE A 216 -23.11 -18.25 7.88
N ALA A 217 -22.71 -19.13 8.80
CA ALA A 217 -22.52 -18.79 10.21
C ALA A 217 -21.36 -17.82 10.44
N SER A 218 -20.30 -17.90 9.65
CA SER A 218 -19.14 -16.99 9.72
C SER A 218 -19.33 -15.74 8.84
N LEU A 219 -18.99 -15.86 7.57
CA LEU A 219 -19.00 -14.76 6.59
C LEU A 219 -20.41 -14.16 6.42
N GLY A 220 -21.44 -15.00 6.31
CA GLY A 220 -22.81 -14.58 6.08
C GLY A 220 -23.41 -13.78 7.24
N ALA A 221 -23.18 -14.22 8.47
CA ALA A 221 -23.62 -13.52 9.67
C ALA A 221 -22.96 -12.14 9.77
N SER A 222 -21.64 -12.08 9.55
CA SER A 222 -20.86 -10.85 9.58
C SER A 222 -21.32 -9.84 8.50
N ARG A 223 -21.56 -10.31 7.27
CA ARG A 223 -22.13 -9.49 6.19
C ARG A 223 -23.52 -8.95 6.54
N THR A 224 -24.33 -9.77 7.18
CA THR A 224 -25.69 -9.38 7.59
C THR A 224 -25.63 -8.34 8.70
N ALA A 225 -24.75 -8.50 9.69
CA ALA A 225 -24.52 -7.51 10.73
C ALA A 225 -24.10 -6.17 10.16
N MET A 226 -23.09 -6.15 9.30
CA MET A 226 -22.57 -4.94 8.67
C MET A 226 -23.63 -4.21 7.82
N LYS A 227 -24.48 -4.94 7.09
CA LYS A 227 -25.57 -4.34 6.29
C LYS A 227 -26.68 -3.69 7.12
N LYS A 228 -26.79 -4.03 8.39
CA LYS A 228 -27.80 -3.49 9.31
C LYS A 228 -27.34 -2.21 10.00
N PHE A 229 -26.10 -1.77 9.83
CA PHE A 229 -25.60 -0.56 10.49
C PHE A 229 -26.39 0.66 10.06
N THR A 230 -26.66 1.51 11.03
CA THR A 230 -27.43 2.74 10.90
C THR A 230 -26.55 3.96 11.17
N ASP A 231 -27.02 5.11 10.72
CA ASP A 231 -26.46 6.39 11.12
C ASP A 231 -26.97 6.78 12.54
N ASP A 232 -26.50 7.92 13.01
CA ASP A 232 -26.86 8.53 14.30
C ASP A 232 -28.33 9.01 14.40
N GLU A 233 -29.15 8.74 13.40
CA GLU A 233 -30.60 8.99 13.39
C GLU A 233 -31.40 7.69 13.17
N GLY A 234 -30.75 6.51 13.29
CA GLY A 234 -31.38 5.19 13.10
C GLY A 234 -31.66 4.83 11.65
N ARG A 235 -31.15 5.59 10.67
CA ARG A 235 -31.35 5.29 9.24
C ARG A 235 -30.32 4.27 8.74
N PRO A 236 -30.73 3.23 8.00
CA PRO A 236 -29.80 2.29 7.38
C PRO A 236 -28.80 3.00 6.46
N LEU A 237 -27.50 2.74 6.65
CA LEU A 237 -26.42 3.31 5.85
C LEU A 237 -26.25 2.65 4.48
N ASN A 238 -26.99 1.56 4.20
CA ASN A 238 -26.89 0.78 2.97
C ASN A 238 -25.44 0.37 2.66
N ILE A 239 -24.78 -0.17 3.66
CA ILE A 239 -23.41 -0.66 3.55
C ILE A 239 -23.40 -1.97 2.76
N LYS A 240 -22.46 -2.08 1.84
CA LYS A 240 -22.29 -3.26 0.98
C LYS A 240 -20.83 -3.73 1.06
N PRO A 241 -20.52 -4.70 1.93
CA PRO A 241 -19.18 -5.27 1.96
C PRO A 241 -18.78 -5.74 0.57
N ASN A 242 -17.70 -5.17 0.04
CA ASN A 242 -17.19 -5.43 -1.31
C ASN A 242 -15.75 -5.95 -1.31
N LEU A 243 -15.08 -5.96 -0.16
CA LEU A 243 -13.71 -6.41 -0.03
C LEU A 243 -13.56 -7.28 1.22
N LEU A 244 -12.93 -8.45 1.06
CA LEU A 244 -12.53 -9.38 2.12
C LEU A 244 -11.01 -9.29 2.28
N LEU A 245 -10.56 -8.69 3.38
CA LEU A 245 -9.15 -8.55 3.73
C LEU A 245 -8.74 -9.69 4.66
N VAL A 246 -7.71 -10.44 4.25
CA VAL A 246 -7.24 -11.66 4.94
C VAL A 246 -5.71 -11.72 5.02
N PRO A 247 -5.15 -12.39 6.05
CA PRO A 247 -3.74 -12.76 6.08
C PRO A 247 -3.45 -13.92 5.12
N PRO A 248 -2.18 -14.20 4.80
CA PRO A 248 -1.80 -15.33 3.94
C PRO A 248 -2.33 -16.69 4.40
N ALA A 249 -2.43 -16.91 5.71
CA ALA A 249 -2.96 -18.15 6.28
C ALA A 249 -4.43 -18.43 5.90
N LEU A 250 -5.20 -17.40 5.57
CA LEU A 250 -6.62 -17.50 5.19
C LEU A 250 -6.88 -17.29 3.69
N GLU A 251 -5.83 -17.10 2.87
CA GLU A 251 -5.96 -16.79 1.45
C GLU A 251 -6.70 -17.87 0.68
N ASP A 252 -6.35 -19.15 0.88
CA ASP A 252 -7.01 -20.28 0.20
C ASP A 252 -8.49 -20.38 0.57
N ILE A 253 -8.81 -20.20 1.85
CA ILE A 253 -10.19 -20.21 2.35
C ILE A 253 -11.00 -19.09 1.72
N ALA A 254 -10.43 -17.88 1.67
CA ALA A 254 -11.06 -16.70 1.08
C ALA A 254 -11.28 -16.88 -0.43
N ASN A 255 -10.31 -17.45 -1.14
CA ASN A 255 -10.41 -17.74 -2.57
C ASN A 255 -11.46 -18.79 -2.88
N VAL A 256 -11.55 -19.87 -2.09
CA VAL A 256 -12.62 -20.88 -2.23
C VAL A 256 -14.00 -20.23 -2.07
N LEU A 257 -14.17 -19.38 -1.04
CA LEU A 257 -15.43 -18.67 -0.79
C LEU A 257 -15.81 -17.70 -1.92
N MET A 258 -14.86 -17.05 -2.56
CA MET A 258 -15.15 -16.03 -3.58
C MET A 258 -15.22 -16.60 -5.01
N ASN A 259 -14.56 -17.74 -5.30
CA ASN A 259 -14.40 -18.22 -6.68
C ASN A 259 -15.15 -19.52 -6.97
N ASN A 260 -15.31 -20.43 -5.99
CA ASN A 260 -15.89 -21.75 -6.23
C ASN A 260 -17.42 -21.72 -6.33
N ASP A 261 -17.99 -22.51 -7.25
CA ASP A 261 -19.44 -22.67 -7.39
C ASP A 261 -20.06 -23.48 -6.25
N ARG A 262 -19.30 -24.43 -5.71
CA ARG A 262 -19.71 -25.33 -4.63
C ARG A 262 -18.64 -25.38 -3.56
N LEU A 263 -19.10 -25.63 -2.33
CA LEU A 263 -18.22 -25.89 -1.19
C LEU A 263 -17.97 -27.40 -1.07
N ASP A 264 -17.09 -27.82 -0.17
CA ASP A 264 -16.66 -29.21 -0.03
C ASP A 264 -17.84 -30.17 0.35
N ASP A 265 -18.89 -29.60 0.98
CA ASP A 265 -20.14 -30.33 1.27
C ASP A 265 -21.04 -30.55 0.04
N GLY A 266 -20.57 -30.17 -1.15
CA GLY A 266 -21.28 -30.29 -2.42
C GLY A 266 -22.42 -29.30 -2.63
N LYS A 267 -22.73 -28.45 -1.64
CA LYS A 267 -23.79 -27.42 -1.76
C LYS A 267 -23.31 -26.19 -2.52
N ALA A 268 -24.26 -25.45 -3.08
CA ALA A 268 -23.97 -24.23 -3.78
C ALA A 268 -23.35 -23.18 -2.84
N ASN A 269 -22.33 -22.49 -3.33
CA ASN A 269 -21.69 -21.39 -2.62
C ASN A 269 -22.47 -20.08 -2.84
N PRO A 270 -23.10 -19.48 -1.83
CA PRO A 270 -23.87 -18.25 -1.98
C PRO A 270 -23.01 -16.98 -2.06
N TYR A 271 -21.69 -17.10 -1.86
CA TYR A 271 -20.78 -15.94 -1.76
C TYR A 271 -19.89 -15.76 -2.98
N LYS A 272 -19.93 -16.69 -3.95
CA LYS A 272 -19.15 -16.59 -5.18
C LYS A 272 -19.31 -15.23 -5.85
N GLY A 273 -18.19 -14.56 -6.12
CA GLY A 273 -18.14 -13.28 -6.84
C GLY A 273 -18.77 -12.10 -6.10
N THR A 274 -19.05 -12.22 -4.81
CA THR A 274 -19.73 -11.14 -4.07
C THR A 274 -18.78 -10.09 -3.50
N MET A 275 -17.49 -10.39 -3.40
CA MET A 275 -16.45 -9.50 -2.89
C MET A 275 -15.12 -9.79 -3.57
N GLU A 276 -14.22 -8.81 -3.54
CA GLU A 276 -12.81 -8.97 -3.91
C GLU A 276 -12.04 -9.50 -2.70
N VAL A 277 -11.13 -10.46 -2.91
CA VAL A 277 -10.18 -10.92 -1.88
C VAL A 277 -8.93 -10.04 -1.96
N LEU A 278 -8.52 -9.50 -0.84
CA LEU A 278 -7.25 -8.82 -0.68
C LEU A 278 -6.45 -9.55 0.40
N CYS A 279 -5.39 -10.26 -0.02
CA CYS A 279 -4.44 -10.89 0.87
C CYS A 279 -3.21 -9.99 1.01
N ASP A 280 -2.75 -9.74 2.23
CA ASP A 280 -1.50 -9.02 2.47
C ASP A 280 -0.72 -9.64 3.63
N ALA A 281 0.58 -9.87 3.40
CA ALA A 281 1.47 -10.49 4.37
C ALA A 281 1.82 -9.59 5.57
N ARG A 282 1.47 -8.29 5.52
CA ARG A 282 1.66 -7.36 6.65
C ARG A 282 0.61 -7.56 7.74
N LEU A 283 -0.45 -8.32 7.51
CA LEU A 283 -1.37 -8.73 8.56
C LEU A 283 -0.70 -9.76 9.47
N THR A 284 -0.59 -9.44 10.75
CA THR A 284 0.18 -10.22 11.73
C THR A 284 -0.60 -11.38 12.36
N SER A 285 -1.94 -11.34 12.31
CA SER A 285 -2.78 -12.40 12.86
C SER A 285 -3.12 -13.42 11.78
N ASP A 286 -2.85 -14.69 12.02
CA ASP A 286 -3.20 -15.80 11.11
C ASP A 286 -4.70 -16.14 11.07
N THR A 287 -5.49 -15.65 12.00
CA THR A 287 -6.91 -16.02 12.18
C THR A 287 -7.87 -14.86 11.94
N ALA A 288 -7.41 -13.62 12.09
CA ALA A 288 -8.26 -12.45 11.93
C ALA A 288 -8.56 -12.19 10.45
N TRP A 289 -9.80 -11.78 10.17
CA TRP A 289 -10.25 -11.40 8.84
C TRP A 289 -11.24 -10.25 8.91
N PHE A 290 -11.32 -9.47 7.84
CA PHE A 290 -12.08 -8.22 7.83
C PHE A 290 -12.94 -8.10 6.59
N LEU A 291 -14.18 -7.63 6.78
CA LEU A 291 -15.07 -7.18 5.72
C LEU A 291 -15.02 -5.66 5.63
N LEU A 292 -14.82 -5.14 4.43
CA LEU A 292 -14.74 -3.71 4.20
C LEU A 292 -15.77 -3.27 3.14
N ASP A 293 -16.38 -2.10 3.34
CA ASP A 293 -17.08 -1.36 2.30
C ASP A 293 -16.20 -0.19 1.85
N THR A 294 -15.56 -0.35 0.72
CA THR A 294 -14.70 0.66 0.11
C THR A 294 -15.36 1.41 -1.04
N SER A 295 -16.65 1.17 -1.24
CA SER A 295 -17.46 1.80 -2.30
C SER A 295 -17.92 3.23 -1.96
N LYS A 296 -17.82 3.61 -0.69
CA LYS A 296 -18.21 4.94 -0.20
C LYS A 296 -17.11 5.97 -0.46
N PRO A 297 -17.46 7.28 -0.49
CA PRO A 297 -16.46 8.35 -0.63
C PRO A 297 -15.40 8.35 0.49
N ILE A 298 -15.79 7.91 1.69
CA ILE A 298 -14.91 7.73 2.84
C ILE A 298 -14.64 6.24 2.97
N LYS A 299 -13.38 5.88 3.18
CA LYS A 299 -12.95 4.49 3.40
C LYS A 299 -12.72 4.22 4.89
N PRO A 300 -12.64 2.92 5.29
CA PRO A 300 -12.41 2.55 6.69
C PRO A 300 -11.11 3.10 7.28
N PHE A 301 -10.07 3.23 6.44
CA PHE A 301 -8.77 3.76 6.86
C PHE A 301 -8.46 5.08 6.15
N ILE A 302 -7.64 5.89 6.80
CA ILE A 302 -7.15 7.17 6.30
C ILE A 302 -5.63 7.12 6.23
N TYR A 303 -5.08 7.42 5.06
CA TYR A 303 -3.67 7.73 4.89
C TYR A 303 -3.54 9.26 4.78
N GLN A 304 -2.97 9.88 5.81
CA GLN A 304 -2.73 11.31 5.88
C GLN A 304 -1.35 11.61 5.32
N GLU A 305 -1.29 12.36 4.22
CA GLU A 305 -0.03 12.70 3.55
C GLU A 305 0.31 14.16 3.78
N ARG A 306 1.40 14.45 4.47
CA ARG A 306 1.95 15.79 4.64
C ARG A 306 3.03 16.12 3.61
N LYS A 307 3.95 15.16 3.38
CA LYS A 307 5.02 15.23 2.38
C LYS A 307 5.13 13.86 1.72
N LYS A 308 4.94 13.83 0.42
CA LYS A 308 5.18 12.61 -0.36
C LYS A 308 6.61 12.14 -0.19
N PRO A 309 6.88 10.84 -0.27
CA PRO A 309 8.24 10.34 -0.34
C PRO A 309 9.00 11.02 -1.47
N VAL A 310 10.11 11.67 -1.15
CA VAL A 310 10.97 12.36 -2.10
C VAL A 310 12.42 11.95 -1.90
N PHE A 311 13.16 11.85 -3.02
CA PHE A 311 14.59 11.64 -2.98
C PHE A 311 15.29 12.89 -2.45
N VAL A 312 16.15 12.71 -1.45
CA VAL A 312 17.01 13.75 -0.85
C VAL A 312 18.47 13.36 -0.98
N GLN A 313 19.35 14.36 -1.03
CA GLN A 313 20.78 14.11 -1.16
C GLN A 313 21.59 15.19 -0.43
N GLN A 314 22.74 14.78 0.12
CA GLN A 314 23.76 15.65 0.67
C GLN A 314 25.07 15.42 -0.10
N ILE A 315 25.38 16.32 -1.03
CA ILE A 315 26.49 16.20 -1.98
C ILE A 315 27.49 17.36 -1.89
N ASP A 316 27.33 18.26 -0.91
CA ASP A 316 28.26 19.38 -0.73
C ASP A 316 29.59 18.87 -0.17
N PRO A 317 30.72 18.99 -0.91
CA PRO A 317 32.04 18.60 -0.42
C PRO A 317 32.50 19.37 0.82
N GLN A 318 31.91 20.52 1.11
CA GLN A 318 32.19 21.33 2.30
C GLN A 318 31.34 20.94 3.51
N ALA A 319 30.39 20.01 3.35
CA ALA A 319 29.58 19.54 4.46
C ALA A 319 30.44 18.85 5.54
N GLU A 320 30.08 19.04 6.80
CA GLU A 320 30.81 18.48 7.95
C GLU A 320 31.02 16.98 7.86
N ASP A 321 29.99 16.22 7.45
CA ASP A 321 30.06 14.76 7.29
C ASP A 321 31.08 14.33 6.22
N VAL A 322 31.15 15.08 5.11
CA VAL A 322 32.12 14.82 4.04
C VAL A 322 33.52 15.13 4.49
N PHE A 323 33.72 16.25 5.19
CA PHE A 323 35.02 16.67 5.70
C PHE A 323 35.52 15.71 6.81
N MET A 324 34.66 15.37 7.78
CA MET A 324 35.05 14.57 8.96
C MET A 324 35.03 13.05 8.71
N ARG A 325 34.15 12.57 7.83
CA ARG A 325 33.86 11.12 7.67
C ARG A 325 34.02 10.61 6.24
N LYS A 326 34.30 11.47 5.26
CA LYS A 326 34.38 11.14 3.82
C LYS A 326 33.08 10.49 3.28
N LYS A 327 31.92 10.90 3.79
CA LYS A 327 30.63 10.30 3.43
C LYS A 327 29.72 11.31 2.74
N PHE A 328 29.23 10.96 1.57
CA PHE A 328 28.05 11.57 0.95
C PHE A 328 26.82 10.79 1.36
N LYS A 329 25.64 11.42 1.25
CA LYS A 329 24.38 10.77 1.66
C LYS A 329 23.31 10.99 0.61
N PHE A 330 22.49 9.96 0.40
CA PHE A 330 21.24 10.06 -0.34
C PHE A 330 20.16 9.21 0.32
N GLY A 331 18.91 9.46 0.00
CA GLY A 331 17.83 8.67 0.56
C GLY A 331 16.45 9.21 0.19
N ALA A 332 15.47 8.79 0.97
CA ALA A 332 14.10 9.26 0.86
C ALA A 332 13.64 9.87 2.18
N GLU A 333 12.84 10.91 2.10
CA GLU A 333 12.14 11.50 3.23
C GLU A 333 10.66 11.58 2.94
N ALA A 334 9.82 11.32 3.93
CA ALA A 334 8.39 11.47 3.87
C ALA A 334 7.82 11.98 5.20
N ARG A 335 6.64 12.58 5.16
CA ARG A 335 5.85 12.89 6.35
C ARG A 335 4.43 12.43 6.14
N ALA A 336 3.98 11.52 6.96
CA ALA A 336 2.66 10.91 6.84
C ALA A 336 2.14 10.44 8.20
N ALA A 337 0.88 10.05 8.22
CA ALA A 337 0.30 9.33 9.35
C ALA A 337 -0.86 8.46 8.89
N GLY A 338 -1.25 7.53 9.72
CA GLY A 338 -2.45 6.74 9.53
C GLY A 338 -3.55 7.10 10.52
N GLY A 339 -4.80 6.96 10.10
CA GLY A 339 -5.95 7.18 10.96
C GLY A 339 -7.12 6.28 10.59
N TYR A 340 -8.09 6.20 11.49
CA TYR A 340 -9.32 5.47 11.25
C TYR A 340 -10.40 6.38 10.66
N GLY A 341 -11.14 5.86 9.68
CA GLY A 341 -12.34 6.48 9.15
C GLY A 341 -13.58 6.05 9.92
N PHE A 342 -14.66 5.73 9.21
CA PHE A 342 -15.89 5.25 9.85
C PHE A 342 -15.79 3.76 10.20
N TRP A 343 -16.03 3.43 11.48
CA TRP A 343 -16.07 2.04 11.95
C TRP A 343 -17.21 1.24 11.30
N GLN A 344 -18.29 1.90 10.89
CA GLN A 344 -19.41 1.26 10.19
C GLN A 344 -19.00 0.65 8.85
N LEU A 345 -17.86 1.05 8.27
CA LEU A 345 -17.36 0.57 6.99
C LEU A 345 -16.42 -0.64 7.12
N ILE A 346 -16.21 -1.13 8.34
CA ILE A 346 -15.43 -2.33 8.62
C ILE A 346 -16.20 -3.24 9.59
N TYR A 347 -16.07 -4.53 9.39
CA TYR A 347 -16.41 -5.57 10.35
C TYR A 347 -15.21 -6.50 10.48
N GLY A 348 -14.74 -6.72 11.70
CA GLY A 348 -13.58 -7.58 11.98
C GLY A 348 -13.96 -8.80 12.80
N SER A 349 -13.39 -9.95 12.44
CA SER A 349 -13.42 -11.13 13.29
C SER A 349 -11.99 -11.49 13.70
N ASP A 350 -11.77 -11.75 14.97
CA ASP A 350 -10.47 -12.22 15.47
C ASP A 350 -10.22 -13.71 15.19
N GLY A 351 -11.27 -14.44 14.77
CA GLY A 351 -11.19 -15.85 14.44
C GLY A 351 -10.85 -16.76 15.64
N SER A 352 -11.21 -16.34 16.85
CA SER A 352 -10.89 -17.08 18.08
C SER A 352 -11.77 -18.30 18.32
N VAL A 353 -12.96 -18.37 17.70
CA VAL A 353 -13.97 -19.45 17.90
C VAL A 353 -14.31 -20.17 16.60
#